data_cc1b1f22256a49c404723df9b5784a42
#
_entry.id   cc1b1f22256a49c404723df9b5784a42
#
_cell.length_a   1.000
_cell.length_b   1.000
_cell.length_c   1.000
_cell.angle_alpha   90.00
_cell.angle_beta   90.00
_cell.angle_gamma   90.00
#
_symmetry.space_group_name_H-M   'P 1'
#
loop_
_entity.id
_entity.type
_entity.pdbx_description
1 polymer ?
#
loop_
_entity_poly.entity_id
_entity_poly.type
_entity_poly.pdbx_seq_one_letter_code
_entity_poly.pdbx_strand_id
1 'polypeptide(L)'
;MQLFASLGIEVVDISINAIGDAYAFKSREMDFTVGAIINIGSETTSVTLYNKGIVVKHSMLQLGGKNIENDIAYIFKVNNDTARKLKEKFAFAHKNHASQYEFIEVSNVYGEMIKVNQFEISEIVESRLEEILTIAKKEIRSLTSRNIDYVIVTGGTSNMANFNYIAKEVFGTIAKIGNVKLIGIRNNKYSSAVGNIAYFVSKLKLKGKEYTMVSADMIDNLISVENKNESYDSMLGKVFGFFFSE
;
A
#
# COMPACT_ATOMS: atom_id res chain seq x y z
N MET A 1 -21.81 10.63 -3.98
CA MET A 1 -22.35 11.63 -3.06
C MET A 1 -23.66 11.17 -2.42
N GLN A 2 -24.70 10.85 -3.21
CA GLN A 2 -26.01 10.43 -2.68
C GLN A 2 -25.96 9.24 -1.71
N LEU A 3 -25.14 8.21 -2.01
CA LEU A 3 -24.98 7.04 -1.14
C LEU A 3 -24.43 7.41 0.26
N PHE A 4 -23.44 8.31 0.33
CA PHE A 4 -22.92 8.76 1.63
C PHE A 4 -23.93 9.59 2.39
N ALA A 5 -24.64 10.47 1.70
CA ALA A 5 -25.70 11.28 2.32
C ALA A 5 -26.84 10.42 2.90
N SER A 6 -27.22 9.33 2.22
CA SER A 6 -28.23 8.40 2.72
C SER A 6 -27.81 7.63 3.99
N LEU A 7 -26.50 7.56 4.26
CA LEU A 7 -25.91 6.97 5.47
C LEU A 7 -25.61 8.02 6.55
N GLY A 8 -26.00 9.29 6.37
CA GLY A 8 -25.68 10.37 7.29
C GLY A 8 -24.21 10.79 7.28
N ILE A 9 -23.45 10.42 6.24
CA ILE A 9 -22.03 10.75 6.12
C ILE A 9 -21.87 11.99 5.23
N GLU A 10 -21.29 13.04 5.79
CA GLU A 10 -20.94 14.25 5.06
C GLU A 10 -19.60 14.07 4.33
N VAL A 11 -19.61 14.29 3.00
CA VAL A 11 -18.39 14.28 2.19
C VAL A 11 -17.80 15.68 2.18
N VAL A 12 -16.75 15.90 2.96
CA VAL A 12 -16.11 17.22 3.16
C VAL A 12 -15.11 17.59 2.05
N ASP A 13 -14.51 16.62 1.38
CA ASP A 13 -13.58 16.85 0.25
C ASP A 13 -13.47 15.60 -0.62
N ILE A 14 -12.97 15.78 -1.86
CA ILE A 14 -12.67 14.71 -2.81
C ILE A 14 -11.26 14.95 -3.35
N SER A 15 -10.42 13.91 -3.32
CA SER A 15 -9.05 13.94 -3.81
C SER A 15 -8.73 12.70 -4.63
N ILE A 16 -7.67 12.74 -5.41
CA ILE A 16 -7.15 11.61 -6.17
C ILE A 16 -5.98 10.94 -5.44
N ASN A 17 -5.82 9.63 -5.62
CA ASN A 17 -4.77 8.85 -4.95
C ASN A 17 -3.36 9.42 -5.21
N ALA A 18 -3.10 9.96 -6.39
CA ALA A 18 -1.81 10.59 -6.72
C ALA A 18 -1.45 11.74 -5.77
N ILE A 19 -2.43 12.56 -5.36
CA ILE A 19 -2.21 13.62 -4.35
C ILE A 19 -1.99 12.99 -2.97
N GLY A 20 -2.78 11.98 -2.63
CA GLY A 20 -2.59 11.22 -1.39
C GLY A 20 -1.19 10.62 -1.29
N ASP A 21 -0.73 9.94 -2.34
CA ASP A 21 0.61 9.34 -2.34
C ASP A 21 1.72 10.39 -2.18
N ALA A 22 1.58 11.58 -2.82
CA ALA A 22 2.52 12.69 -2.61
C ALA A 22 2.59 13.13 -1.15
N TYR A 23 1.45 13.25 -0.48
CA TYR A 23 1.39 13.67 0.93
C TYR A 23 1.82 12.58 1.91
N ALA A 24 1.58 11.30 1.58
CA ALA A 24 2.01 10.16 2.38
C ALA A 24 3.54 10.07 2.48
N PHE A 25 4.24 10.40 1.39
CA PHE A 25 5.70 10.27 1.28
C PHE A 25 6.43 11.61 1.21
N LYS A 26 5.72 12.72 1.51
CA LYS A 26 6.29 14.06 1.45
C LYS A 26 7.63 14.13 2.16
N SER A 27 8.64 14.60 1.44
CA SER A 27 10.01 14.77 1.92
C SER A 27 10.63 16.02 1.32
N ARG A 28 11.68 16.53 1.98
CA ARG A 28 12.45 17.67 1.46
C ARG A 28 13.05 17.39 0.08
N GLU A 29 13.46 16.14 -0.19
CA GLU A 29 13.96 15.72 -1.50
C GLU A 29 12.90 15.95 -2.60
N MET A 30 11.63 15.52 -2.36
CA MET A 30 10.55 15.70 -3.32
C MET A 30 10.23 17.17 -3.63
N ASP A 31 10.42 18.06 -2.66
CA ASP A 31 10.12 19.50 -2.84
C ASP A 31 11.09 20.20 -3.81
N PHE A 32 12.25 19.56 -4.14
CA PHE A 32 13.27 20.18 -4.99
C PHE A 32 13.60 19.39 -6.26
N THR A 33 13.13 18.16 -6.39
CA THR A 33 13.56 17.24 -7.45
C THR A 33 12.38 16.74 -8.29
N VAL A 34 12.71 15.99 -9.36
CA VAL A 34 11.75 15.29 -10.21
C VAL A 34 11.79 13.81 -9.85
N GLY A 35 10.64 13.21 -9.63
CA GLY A 35 10.57 11.79 -9.32
C GLY A 35 9.24 11.15 -9.66
N ALA A 36 9.14 9.87 -9.38
CA ALA A 36 7.93 9.10 -9.62
C ALA A 36 7.51 8.33 -8.37
N ILE A 37 6.20 8.17 -8.21
CA ILE A 37 5.60 7.20 -7.27
C ILE A 37 4.88 6.16 -8.09
N ILE A 38 5.19 4.88 -7.82
CA ILE A 38 4.56 3.71 -8.39
C ILE A 38 3.74 3.05 -7.30
N ASN A 39 2.42 3.03 -7.45
CA ASN A 39 1.52 2.40 -6.48
C ASN A 39 0.97 1.10 -7.09
N ILE A 40 1.45 -0.05 -6.59
CA ILE A 40 1.08 -1.38 -7.07
C ILE A 40 -0.06 -1.91 -6.21
N GLY A 41 -1.27 -1.76 -6.71
CA GLY A 41 -2.49 -2.28 -6.11
C GLY A 41 -2.73 -3.76 -6.43
N SER A 42 -3.96 -4.21 -6.22
CA SER A 42 -4.39 -5.57 -6.58
C SER A 42 -4.57 -5.72 -8.10
N GLU A 43 -5.31 -4.84 -8.74
CA GLU A 43 -5.70 -4.95 -10.15
C GLU A 43 -4.93 -3.99 -11.06
N THR A 44 -4.47 -2.88 -10.50
CA THR A 44 -3.82 -1.82 -11.26
C THR A 44 -2.54 -1.34 -10.61
N THR A 45 -1.64 -0.83 -11.42
CA THR A 45 -0.45 -0.09 -10.99
C THR A 45 -0.54 1.33 -11.52
N SER A 46 -0.57 2.31 -10.62
CA SER A 46 -0.48 3.71 -11.04
C SER A 46 0.97 4.18 -11.05
N VAL A 47 1.30 4.95 -12.07
CA VAL A 47 2.59 5.60 -12.25
C VAL A 47 2.36 7.11 -12.28
N THR A 48 2.83 7.81 -11.28
CA THR A 48 2.64 9.25 -11.15
C THR A 48 3.98 9.97 -11.13
N LEU A 49 4.13 10.95 -12.01
CA LEU A 49 5.30 11.81 -12.09
C LEU A 49 5.08 13.08 -11.28
N TYR A 50 6.07 13.42 -10.48
CA TYR A 50 6.09 14.62 -9.66
C TYR A 50 7.26 15.52 -10.05
N ASN A 51 7.02 16.83 -10.03
CA ASN A 51 8.05 17.85 -10.14
C ASN A 51 7.91 18.79 -8.95
N LYS A 52 8.90 18.83 -8.09
CA LYS A 52 8.90 19.64 -6.85
C LYS A 52 7.64 19.39 -6.00
N GLY A 53 7.29 18.13 -5.80
CA GLY A 53 6.14 17.72 -5.01
C GLY A 53 4.76 17.89 -5.68
N ILE A 54 4.72 18.44 -6.90
CA ILE A 54 3.47 18.68 -7.64
C ILE A 54 3.27 17.55 -8.66
N VAL A 55 2.07 16.98 -8.73
CA VAL A 55 1.67 16.00 -9.75
C VAL A 55 1.73 16.66 -11.13
N VAL A 56 2.52 16.08 -12.04
CA VAL A 56 2.68 16.59 -13.41
C VAL A 56 1.95 15.70 -14.41
N LYS A 57 2.13 14.39 -14.29
CA LYS A 57 1.50 13.39 -15.15
C LYS A 57 1.14 12.15 -14.35
N HIS A 58 0.11 11.47 -14.79
CA HIS A 58 -0.38 10.25 -14.17
C HIS A 58 -0.77 9.26 -15.24
N SER A 59 -0.42 8.00 -15.06
CA SER A 59 -0.81 6.89 -15.92
C SER A 59 -1.22 5.70 -15.06
N MET A 60 -2.04 4.81 -15.62
CA MET A 60 -2.53 3.62 -14.98
C MET A 60 -2.33 2.39 -15.86
N LEU A 61 -1.64 1.40 -15.35
CA LEU A 61 -1.42 0.11 -15.98
C LEU A 61 -2.46 -0.89 -15.42
N GLN A 62 -3.07 -1.69 -16.29
CA GLN A 62 -4.03 -2.73 -15.92
C GLN A 62 -3.30 -4.02 -15.48
N LEU A 63 -2.32 -3.86 -14.60
CA LEU A 63 -1.49 -4.92 -14.03
C LEU A 63 -1.31 -4.64 -12.54
N GLY A 64 -1.38 -5.69 -11.72
CA GLY A 64 -1.23 -5.57 -10.26
C GLY A 64 -1.01 -6.92 -9.58
N GLY A 65 -1.16 -6.94 -8.27
CA GLY A 65 -0.93 -8.15 -7.45
C GLY A 65 -1.81 -9.35 -7.82
N LYS A 66 -2.98 -9.11 -8.44
CA LYS A 66 -3.88 -10.17 -8.91
C LYS A 66 -3.29 -10.96 -10.10
N ASN A 67 -2.46 -10.33 -10.92
CA ASN A 67 -1.75 -11.04 -11.98
C ASN A 67 -0.79 -12.08 -11.40
N ILE A 68 -0.10 -11.76 -10.30
CA ILE A 68 0.75 -12.71 -9.57
C ILE A 68 -0.10 -13.86 -9.01
N GLU A 69 -1.26 -13.55 -8.42
CA GLU A 69 -2.19 -14.57 -7.90
C GLU A 69 -2.67 -15.51 -9.00
N ASN A 70 -2.98 -14.98 -10.17
CA ASN A 70 -3.41 -15.77 -11.33
C ASN A 70 -2.29 -16.69 -11.83
N ASP A 71 -1.05 -16.23 -11.86
CA ASP A 71 0.11 -17.07 -12.26
C ASP A 71 0.32 -18.21 -11.26
N ILE A 72 0.28 -17.92 -9.96
CA ILE A 72 0.38 -18.94 -8.90
C ILE A 72 -0.78 -19.94 -9.02
N ALA A 73 -2.02 -19.46 -9.17
CA ALA A 73 -3.19 -20.30 -9.31
C ALA A 73 -3.09 -21.22 -10.53
N TYR A 74 -2.61 -20.71 -11.65
CA TYR A 74 -2.43 -21.45 -12.89
C TYR A 74 -1.36 -22.54 -12.77
N ILE A 75 -0.20 -22.22 -12.20
CA ILE A 75 0.96 -23.14 -12.13
C ILE A 75 0.69 -24.25 -11.11
N PHE A 76 0.24 -23.91 -9.92
CA PHE A 76 0.00 -24.88 -8.84
C PHE A 76 -1.42 -25.49 -8.86
N LYS A 77 -2.27 -25.08 -9.82
CA LYS A 77 -3.68 -25.54 -9.92
C LYS A 77 -4.44 -25.36 -8.60
N VAL A 78 -4.22 -24.21 -7.95
CA VAL A 78 -4.92 -23.83 -6.72
C VAL A 78 -5.98 -22.76 -7.00
N ASN A 79 -6.94 -22.60 -6.08
CA ASN A 79 -7.89 -21.51 -6.21
C ASN A 79 -7.26 -20.14 -5.89
N ASN A 80 -7.94 -19.07 -6.29
CA ASN A 80 -7.42 -17.71 -6.13
C ASN A 80 -7.19 -17.31 -4.66
N ASP A 81 -7.99 -17.79 -3.72
CA ASP A 81 -7.83 -17.49 -2.30
C ASP A 81 -6.57 -18.15 -1.74
N THR A 82 -6.29 -19.39 -2.15
CA THR A 82 -5.06 -20.10 -1.81
C THR A 82 -3.85 -19.42 -2.45
N ALA A 83 -3.95 -19.05 -3.73
CA ALA A 83 -2.88 -18.32 -4.43
C ALA A 83 -2.56 -16.97 -3.75
N ARG A 84 -3.58 -16.23 -3.32
CA ARG A 84 -3.40 -14.99 -2.55
C ARG A 84 -2.68 -15.25 -1.23
N LYS A 85 -3.10 -16.25 -0.46
CA LYS A 85 -2.46 -16.62 0.81
C LYS A 85 -1.00 -17.02 0.61
N LEU A 86 -0.70 -17.79 -0.43
CA LEU A 86 0.66 -18.19 -0.81
C LEU A 86 1.52 -16.97 -1.13
N LYS A 87 1.01 -16.06 -1.97
CA LYS A 87 1.69 -14.81 -2.31
C LYS A 87 1.99 -13.94 -1.08
N GLU A 88 0.99 -13.74 -0.20
CA GLU A 88 1.10 -12.77 0.88
C GLU A 88 1.88 -13.29 2.10
N LYS A 89 1.85 -14.60 2.35
CA LYS A 89 2.37 -15.19 3.58
C LYS A 89 3.59 -16.08 3.39
N PHE A 90 3.82 -16.61 2.20
CA PHE A 90 4.82 -17.62 1.97
C PHE A 90 5.87 -17.22 0.92
N ALA A 91 5.46 -16.55 -0.16
CA ALA A 91 6.35 -16.13 -1.23
C ALA A 91 7.18 -14.91 -0.86
N PHE A 92 8.39 -14.82 -1.39
CA PHE A 92 9.23 -13.63 -1.37
C PHE A 92 9.20 -12.94 -2.74
N ALA A 93 9.40 -11.63 -2.73
CA ALA A 93 9.45 -10.84 -3.97
C ALA A 93 10.74 -11.07 -4.78
N HIS A 94 11.74 -11.71 -4.17
CA HIS A 94 13.02 -12.01 -4.79
C HIS A 94 13.46 -13.42 -4.41
N LYS A 95 13.59 -14.31 -5.40
CA LYS A 95 13.85 -15.75 -5.20
C LYS A 95 15.14 -16.08 -4.48
N ASN A 96 16.20 -15.28 -4.67
CA ASN A 96 17.50 -15.54 -4.02
C ASN A 96 17.46 -15.41 -2.49
N HIS A 97 16.37 -14.88 -1.93
CA HIS A 97 16.14 -14.81 -0.50
C HIS A 97 15.17 -15.89 0.00
N ALA A 98 14.56 -16.65 -0.91
CA ALA A 98 13.66 -17.74 -0.58
C ALA A 98 14.40 -19.03 -0.29
N SER A 99 13.84 -19.85 0.59
CA SER A 99 14.41 -21.16 0.95
C SER A 99 14.04 -22.23 -0.07
N GLN A 100 15.03 -23.04 -0.45
CA GLN A 100 14.81 -24.25 -1.26
C GLN A 100 14.30 -25.43 -0.44
N TYR A 101 14.34 -25.32 0.87
CA TYR A 101 13.99 -26.40 1.81
C TYR A 101 12.69 -26.17 2.57
N GLU A 102 12.05 -25.00 2.38
CA GLU A 102 10.76 -24.72 2.96
C GLU A 102 9.63 -25.06 2.00
N PHE A 103 8.64 -25.78 2.52
CA PHE A 103 7.45 -26.22 1.80
C PHE A 103 6.20 -25.92 2.61
N ILE A 104 5.12 -25.64 1.88
CA ILE A 104 3.79 -25.56 2.44
C ILE A 104 2.87 -26.55 1.71
N GLU A 105 2.03 -27.27 2.46
CA GLU A 105 1.04 -28.16 1.88
C GLU A 105 -0.27 -27.40 1.67
N VAL A 106 -0.81 -27.49 0.47
CA VAL A 106 -2.08 -26.87 0.09
C VAL A 106 -2.91 -27.83 -0.75
N SER A 107 -4.24 -27.70 -0.69
CA SER A 107 -5.12 -28.46 -1.57
C SER A 107 -5.22 -27.78 -2.93
N ASN A 108 -5.04 -28.54 -4.01
CA ASN A 108 -5.28 -28.07 -5.38
C ASN A 108 -6.80 -28.09 -5.71
N VAL A 109 -7.16 -27.63 -6.92
CA VAL A 109 -8.57 -27.58 -7.37
C VAL A 109 -9.19 -28.97 -7.56
N TYR A 110 -8.38 -30.02 -7.58
CA TYR A 110 -8.83 -31.42 -7.70
C TYR A 110 -8.99 -32.11 -6.33
N GLY A 111 -8.70 -31.38 -5.23
CA GLY A 111 -8.77 -31.92 -3.85
C GLY A 111 -7.50 -32.67 -3.43
N GLU A 112 -6.43 -32.67 -4.24
CA GLU A 112 -5.18 -33.33 -3.92
C GLU A 112 -4.28 -32.40 -3.09
N MET A 113 -3.57 -32.98 -2.10
CA MET A 113 -2.57 -32.26 -1.35
C MET A 113 -1.26 -32.18 -2.13
N ILE A 114 -0.82 -30.96 -2.41
CA ILE A 114 0.43 -30.67 -3.10
C ILE A 114 1.39 -29.92 -2.19
N LYS A 115 2.70 -30.16 -2.38
CA LYS A 115 3.77 -29.40 -1.70
C LYS A 115 4.25 -28.29 -2.61
N VAL A 116 4.14 -27.05 -2.12
CA VAL A 116 4.62 -25.87 -2.80
C VAL A 116 5.93 -25.44 -2.16
N ASN A 117 7.00 -25.34 -2.95
CA ASN A 117 8.31 -24.89 -2.50
C ASN A 117 8.38 -23.37 -2.46
N GLN A 118 9.03 -22.80 -1.43
CA GLN A 118 9.14 -21.34 -1.28
C GLN A 118 9.97 -20.70 -2.40
N PHE A 119 11.03 -21.34 -2.84
CA PHE A 119 11.87 -20.85 -3.93
C PHE A 119 11.09 -20.81 -5.26
N GLU A 120 10.40 -21.91 -5.59
CA GLU A 120 9.62 -22.01 -6.84
C GLU A 120 8.52 -20.96 -6.92
N ILE A 121 7.75 -20.77 -5.85
CA ILE A 121 6.71 -19.75 -5.84
C ILE A 121 7.30 -18.34 -5.90
N SER A 122 8.44 -18.11 -5.25
CA SER A 122 9.11 -16.81 -5.28
C SER A 122 9.68 -16.49 -6.66
N GLU A 123 10.09 -17.49 -7.44
CA GLU A 123 10.51 -17.32 -8.84
C GLU A 123 9.36 -16.84 -9.73
N ILE A 124 8.16 -17.39 -9.54
CA ILE A 124 6.94 -16.94 -10.25
C ILE A 124 6.62 -15.48 -9.89
N VAL A 125 6.65 -15.17 -8.59
CA VAL A 125 6.38 -13.83 -8.07
C VAL A 125 7.38 -12.81 -8.61
N GLU A 126 8.68 -13.12 -8.55
CA GLU A 126 9.77 -12.27 -9.04
C GLU A 126 9.59 -11.94 -10.52
N SER A 127 9.35 -12.98 -11.36
CA SER A 127 9.17 -12.80 -12.81
C SER A 127 8.02 -11.83 -13.13
N ARG A 128 6.89 -11.94 -12.43
CA ARG A 128 5.77 -11.04 -12.65
C ARG A 128 6.02 -9.64 -12.09
N LEU A 129 6.67 -9.52 -10.96
CA LEU A 129 7.06 -8.22 -10.39
C LEU A 129 8.05 -7.49 -11.29
N GLU A 130 9.04 -8.20 -11.84
CA GLU A 130 10.00 -7.64 -12.78
C GLU A 130 9.31 -7.09 -14.03
N GLU A 131 8.34 -7.83 -14.58
CA GLU A 131 7.52 -7.36 -15.70
C GLU A 131 6.76 -6.08 -15.35
N ILE A 132 6.01 -6.08 -14.24
CA ILE A 132 5.24 -4.90 -13.81
C ILE A 132 6.15 -3.68 -13.62
N LEU A 133 7.27 -3.84 -12.93
CA LEU A 133 8.22 -2.75 -12.67
C LEU A 133 8.92 -2.28 -13.94
N THR A 134 9.22 -3.19 -14.88
CA THR A 134 9.81 -2.85 -16.17
C THR A 134 8.84 -2.06 -17.05
N ILE A 135 7.57 -2.44 -17.07
CA ILE A 135 6.52 -1.70 -17.77
C ILE A 135 6.34 -0.31 -17.13
N ALA A 136 6.31 -0.24 -15.79
CA ALA A 136 6.24 1.03 -15.07
C ALA A 136 7.46 1.93 -15.37
N LYS A 137 8.65 1.36 -15.50
CA LYS A 137 9.86 2.10 -15.90
C LYS A 137 9.77 2.65 -17.33
N LYS A 138 9.23 1.86 -18.26
CA LYS A 138 8.96 2.34 -19.64
C LYS A 138 7.93 3.46 -19.63
N GLU A 139 6.90 3.32 -18.79
CA GLU A 139 5.86 4.34 -18.66
C GLU A 139 6.42 5.65 -18.11
N ILE A 140 7.27 5.63 -17.08
CA ILE A 140 7.96 6.82 -16.58
C ILE A 140 8.72 7.51 -17.72
N ARG A 141 9.45 6.74 -18.54
CA ARG A 141 10.23 7.28 -19.67
C ARG A 141 9.33 7.89 -20.76
N SER A 142 8.12 7.35 -20.95
CA SER A 142 7.15 7.93 -21.88
C SER A 142 6.56 9.25 -21.37
N LEU A 143 6.42 9.36 -20.05
CA LEU A 143 5.85 10.54 -19.41
C LEU A 143 6.83 11.72 -19.34
N THR A 144 8.15 11.47 -19.32
CA THR A 144 9.16 12.52 -19.23
C THR A 144 10.49 12.16 -19.90
N SER A 145 11.12 13.15 -20.53
CA SER A 145 12.51 13.08 -20.99
C SER A 145 13.54 13.51 -19.94
N ARG A 146 13.07 14.02 -18.78
CA ARG A 146 13.96 14.47 -17.69
C ARG A 146 14.51 13.28 -16.92
N ASN A 147 15.68 13.47 -16.33
CA ASN A 147 16.21 12.52 -15.36
C ASN A 147 15.30 12.49 -14.12
N ILE A 148 15.15 11.30 -13.57
CA ILE A 148 14.37 11.02 -12.36
C ILE A 148 15.34 10.86 -11.19
N ASP A 149 15.15 11.62 -10.14
CA ASP A 149 16.01 11.63 -8.96
C ASP A 149 15.59 10.59 -7.92
N TYR A 150 14.29 10.24 -7.87
CA TYR A 150 13.77 9.21 -6.98
C TYR A 150 12.62 8.43 -7.61
N VAL A 151 12.47 7.17 -7.21
CA VAL A 151 11.31 6.32 -7.47
C VAL A 151 10.85 5.73 -6.15
N ILE A 152 9.62 6.05 -5.72
CA ILE A 152 9.01 5.45 -4.54
C ILE A 152 8.01 4.39 -5.00
N VAL A 153 8.19 3.15 -4.53
CA VAL A 153 7.24 2.07 -4.80
C VAL A 153 6.38 1.84 -3.57
N THR A 154 5.07 1.85 -3.75
CA THR A 154 4.07 1.70 -2.68
C THR A 154 2.90 0.81 -3.12
N GLY A 155 1.85 0.76 -2.33
CA GLY A 155 0.70 -0.11 -2.55
C GLY A 155 0.81 -1.45 -1.84
N GLY A 156 -0.28 -2.21 -1.80
CA GLY A 156 -0.35 -3.48 -1.06
C GLY A 156 0.70 -4.50 -1.48
N THR A 157 1.00 -4.58 -2.77
CA THR A 157 1.97 -5.53 -3.34
C THR A 157 3.41 -5.21 -2.90
N SER A 158 3.75 -3.95 -2.65
CA SER A 158 5.09 -3.55 -2.20
C SER A 158 5.45 -3.98 -0.76
N ASN A 159 4.48 -4.54 -0.01
CA ASN A 159 4.73 -5.08 1.33
C ASN A 159 5.28 -6.51 1.34
N MET A 160 5.39 -7.14 0.18
CA MET A 160 5.98 -8.48 0.09
C MET A 160 7.42 -8.47 0.62
N ALA A 161 7.79 -9.54 1.32
CA ALA A 161 9.14 -9.70 1.83
C ALA A 161 10.18 -9.56 0.71
N ASN A 162 11.26 -8.85 0.99
CA ASN A 162 12.38 -8.63 0.06
C ASN A 162 12.05 -7.84 -1.22
N PHE A 163 10.94 -7.11 -1.26
CA PHE A 163 10.54 -6.29 -2.41
C PHE A 163 11.58 -5.21 -2.79
N ASN A 164 12.34 -4.72 -1.80
CA ASN A 164 13.39 -3.72 -2.01
C ASN A 164 14.49 -4.19 -2.97
N TYR A 165 14.76 -5.49 -3.07
CA TYR A 165 15.79 -6.03 -3.96
C TYR A 165 15.36 -5.91 -5.41
N ILE A 166 14.19 -6.43 -5.78
CA ILE A 166 13.69 -6.33 -7.16
C ILE A 166 13.46 -4.87 -7.59
N ALA A 167 12.98 -4.00 -6.69
CA ALA A 167 12.85 -2.58 -6.99
C ALA A 167 14.20 -1.94 -7.33
N LYS A 168 15.26 -2.28 -6.60
CA LYS A 168 16.64 -1.80 -6.88
C LYS A 168 17.25 -2.39 -8.14
N GLU A 169 16.95 -3.63 -8.47
CA GLU A 169 17.40 -4.24 -9.74
C GLU A 169 16.84 -3.50 -10.94
N VAL A 170 15.55 -3.14 -10.90
CA VAL A 170 14.89 -2.45 -12.02
C VAL A 170 15.27 -0.97 -12.09
N PHE A 171 15.28 -0.24 -10.96
CA PHE A 171 15.43 1.21 -10.93
C PHE A 171 16.79 1.70 -10.41
N GLY A 172 17.62 0.81 -9.88
CA GLY A 172 18.90 1.17 -9.28
C GLY A 172 18.73 1.82 -7.89
N THR A 173 19.72 2.61 -7.51
CA THR A 173 19.81 3.24 -6.18
C THR A 173 18.75 4.30 -5.91
N ILE A 174 18.07 4.81 -6.93
CA ILE A 174 16.99 5.79 -6.79
C ILE A 174 15.68 5.19 -6.28
N ALA A 175 15.57 3.84 -6.29
CA ALA A 175 14.39 3.13 -5.81
C ALA A 175 14.32 3.10 -4.28
N LYS A 176 13.16 3.46 -3.74
CA LYS A 176 12.84 3.37 -2.32
C LYS A 176 11.45 2.74 -2.16
N ILE A 177 11.29 1.90 -1.15
CA ILE A 177 9.96 1.42 -0.78
C ILE A 177 9.30 2.49 0.10
N GLY A 178 8.05 2.79 -0.21
CA GLY A 178 7.27 3.75 0.56
C GLY A 178 7.20 3.32 2.04
N ASN A 179 7.40 4.28 2.92
CA ASN A 179 7.25 4.09 4.35
C ASN A 179 6.42 5.25 4.92
N VAL A 180 5.17 4.97 5.26
CA VAL A 180 4.28 5.95 5.86
C VAL A 180 4.69 6.18 7.31
N LYS A 181 5.16 7.41 7.63
CA LYS A 181 5.66 7.78 8.95
C LYS A 181 4.52 8.17 9.91
N LEU A 182 3.51 7.33 10.04
CA LEU A 182 2.41 7.55 10.97
C LEU A 182 2.28 6.36 11.93
N ILE A 183 2.15 6.67 13.22
CA ILE A 183 1.99 5.66 14.26
C ILE A 183 0.71 4.85 13.97
N GLY A 184 0.82 3.52 14.02
CA GLY A 184 -0.30 2.60 13.76
C GLY A 184 -0.47 2.17 12.30
N ILE A 185 0.25 2.77 11.34
CA ILE A 185 0.15 2.41 9.92
C ILE A 185 1.46 1.78 9.45
N ARG A 186 1.45 0.46 9.28
CA ARG A 186 2.62 -0.32 8.85
C ARG A 186 2.53 -0.84 7.42
N ASN A 187 1.35 -0.74 6.78
CA ASN A 187 1.11 -1.37 5.49
C ASN A 187 0.85 -0.32 4.41
N ASN A 188 1.62 -0.38 3.34
CA ASN A 188 1.55 0.56 2.22
C ASN A 188 0.23 0.54 1.44
N LYS A 189 -0.64 -0.44 1.66
CA LYS A 189 -1.99 -0.45 1.08
C LYS A 189 -2.84 0.75 1.53
N TYR A 190 -2.48 1.37 2.65
CA TYR A 190 -3.18 2.53 3.20
C TYR A 190 -2.53 3.87 2.84
N SER A 191 -1.40 3.88 2.11
CA SER A 191 -0.63 5.09 1.83
C SER A 191 -1.47 6.22 1.24
N SER A 192 -2.22 5.96 0.18
CA SER A 192 -3.06 6.97 -0.48
C SER A 192 -4.15 7.52 0.45
N ALA A 193 -4.80 6.65 1.25
CA ALA A 193 -5.85 7.06 2.18
C ALA A 193 -5.30 7.98 3.26
N VAL A 194 -4.19 7.60 3.87
CA VAL A 194 -3.51 8.40 4.90
C VAL A 194 -3.01 9.73 4.33
N GLY A 195 -2.43 9.67 3.15
CA GLY A 195 -1.96 10.87 2.47
C GLY A 195 -3.10 11.82 2.09
N ASN A 196 -4.26 11.32 1.71
CA ASN A 196 -5.45 12.14 1.46
C ASN A 196 -5.93 12.85 2.74
N ILE A 197 -5.88 12.18 3.90
CA ILE A 197 -6.16 12.81 5.19
C ILE A 197 -5.12 13.91 5.48
N ALA A 198 -3.83 13.62 5.31
CA ALA A 198 -2.75 14.58 5.51
C ALA A 198 -2.87 15.80 4.58
N TYR A 199 -3.24 15.57 3.33
CA TYR A 199 -3.54 16.63 2.35
C TYR A 199 -4.69 17.51 2.84
N PHE A 200 -5.81 16.90 3.25
CA PHE A 200 -6.98 17.64 3.74
C PHE A 200 -6.64 18.48 4.95
N VAL A 201 -5.96 17.92 5.95
CA VAL A 201 -5.50 18.66 7.14
C VAL A 201 -4.58 19.83 6.76
N SER A 202 -3.66 19.61 5.83
CA SER A 202 -2.78 20.68 5.31
C SER A 202 -3.56 21.80 4.63
N LYS A 203 -4.58 21.46 3.85
CA LYS A 203 -5.48 22.40 3.17
C LYS A 203 -6.31 23.24 4.16
N LEU A 204 -6.76 22.61 5.25
CA LEU A 204 -7.48 23.32 6.32
C LEU A 204 -6.58 24.33 7.01
N LYS A 205 -5.35 23.94 7.39
CA LYS A 205 -4.38 24.83 8.01
C LYS A 205 -4.11 26.06 7.15
N LEU A 206 -3.96 25.89 5.83
CA LEU A 206 -3.77 27.00 4.89
C LEU A 206 -4.98 27.95 4.83
N LYS A 207 -6.18 27.44 5.10
CA LYS A 207 -7.43 28.24 5.13
C LYS A 207 -7.73 28.83 6.51
N GLY A 208 -6.88 28.62 7.51
CA GLY A 208 -7.12 29.02 8.89
C GLY A 208 -8.35 28.36 9.51
N LYS A 209 -8.72 27.15 9.03
CA LYS A 209 -9.86 26.39 9.53
C LYS A 209 -9.38 25.17 10.30
N GLU A 210 -10.00 24.91 11.43
CA GLU A 210 -9.86 23.69 12.19
C GLU A 210 -11.15 22.89 12.10
N TYR A 211 -11.02 21.58 11.84
CA TYR A 211 -12.13 20.64 11.93
C TYR A 211 -11.84 19.66 13.07
N THR A 212 -12.73 19.59 14.02
CA THR A 212 -12.74 18.51 15.01
C THR A 212 -13.58 17.36 14.46
N MET A 213 -12.96 16.18 14.31
CA MET A 213 -13.67 14.96 13.90
C MET A 213 -14.51 14.36 15.04
N VAL A 214 -14.34 14.90 16.24
CA VAL A 214 -15.03 14.44 17.46
C VAL A 214 -15.85 15.61 17.96
N SER A 215 -17.17 15.40 18.16
CA SER A 215 -18.02 16.44 18.74
C SER A 215 -17.62 16.72 20.21
N ALA A 216 -17.90 17.93 20.69
CA ALA A 216 -17.65 18.27 22.08
C ALA A 216 -18.28 17.26 23.04
N ASP A 217 -19.50 16.80 22.76
CA ASP A 217 -20.22 15.80 23.57
C ASP A 217 -19.49 14.42 23.56
N MET A 218 -18.83 14.04 22.46
CA MET A 218 -18.00 12.82 22.41
C MET A 218 -16.72 12.99 23.23
N ILE A 219 -16.11 14.17 23.22
CA ILE A 219 -14.94 14.47 24.03
C ILE A 219 -15.30 14.41 25.51
N ASP A 220 -16.40 15.05 25.90
CA ASP A 220 -16.88 15.05 27.28
C ASP A 220 -17.25 13.64 27.76
N ASN A 221 -17.84 12.82 26.91
CA ASN A 221 -18.13 11.42 27.22
C ASN A 221 -16.83 10.57 27.35
N LEU A 222 -15.79 10.84 26.55
CA LEU A 222 -14.48 10.17 26.68
C LEU A 222 -13.75 10.57 27.96
N ILE A 223 -13.82 11.86 28.36
CA ILE A 223 -13.18 12.37 29.57
C ILE A 223 -13.96 11.95 30.83
N SER A 224 -15.30 11.89 30.77
CA SER A 224 -16.13 11.50 31.91
C SER A 224 -16.01 10.01 32.27
N VAL A 225 -15.54 9.15 31.35
CA VAL A 225 -15.27 7.74 31.62
C VAL A 225 -13.98 7.53 32.44
N GLU A 226 -13.02 8.46 32.41
CA GLU A 226 -11.81 8.39 33.24
C GLU A 226 -12.09 8.59 34.76
N ASN A 227 -13.22 9.15 35.13
CA ASN A 227 -13.59 9.43 36.54
C ASN A 227 -14.42 8.33 37.24
N LYS A 228 -14.73 7.24 36.54
CA LYS A 228 -15.34 6.05 37.15
C LYS A 228 -14.33 4.92 37.17
N ASN A 229 -13.81 4.62 38.36
CA ASN A 229 -13.03 3.41 38.65
C ASN A 229 -13.86 2.15 38.37
N GLU A 230 -13.97 1.78 37.09
CA GLU A 230 -14.50 0.49 36.68
C GLU A 230 -13.57 -0.10 35.60
N SER A 231 -13.08 -1.29 35.96
CA SER A 231 -12.31 -2.26 35.21
C SER A 231 -12.41 -2.22 33.67
N TYR A 232 -11.32 -2.36 33.01
CA TYR A 232 -10.98 -2.85 31.64
C TYR A 232 -12.03 -2.90 30.53
N ASP A 233 -13.25 -2.47 30.77
CA ASP A 233 -14.39 -2.49 29.84
C ASP A 233 -14.70 -1.10 29.22
N SER A 234 -13.79 -0.14 29.37
CA SER A 234 -13.93 1.17 28.75
C SER A 234 -13.80 1.05 27.23
N MET A 235 -14.56 1.89 26.49
CA MET A 235 -14.51 1.94 25.02
C MET A 235 -13.08 2.18 24.52
N LEU A 236 -12.26 2.94 25.25
CA LEU A 236 -10.82 3.12 25.00
C LEU A 236 -10.04 1.84 25.20
N GLY A 237 -10.30 1.06 26.26
CA GLY A 237 -9.68 -0.25 26.48
C GLY A 237 -10.00 -1.25 25.36
N LYS A 238 -11.22 -1.22 24.82
CA LYS A 238 -11.61 -2.05 23.66
C LYS A 238 -10.93 -1.59 22.37
N VAL A 239 -10.80 -0.29 22.15
CA VAL A 239 -10.10 0.26 20.99
C VAL A 239 -8.58 -0.02 21.09
N PHE A 240 -7.96 0.24 22.23
CA PHE A 240 -6.54 -0.04 22.44
C PHE A 240 -6.24 -1.54 22.51
N GLY A 241 -7.10 -2.37 23.12
CA GLY A 241 -6.96 -3.83 23.13
C GLY A 241 -7.01 -4.42 21.73
N PHE A 242 -7.84 -3.90 20.83
CA PHE A 242 -7.90 -4.33 19.42
C PHE A 242 -6.62 -3.98 18.63
N PHE A 243 -5.93 -2.90 18.99
CA PHE A 243 -4.70 -2.47 18.30
C PHE A 243 -3.41 -3.10 18.85
N PHE A 244 -3.43 -3.65 20.09
CA PHE A 244 -2.24 -4.13 20.77
C PHE A 244 -2.31 -5.61 21.22
N SER A 245 -3.39 -6.35 20.93
CA SER A 245 -3.40 -7.81 21.07
C SER A 245 -2.59 -8.43 19.93
N GLU A 246 -1.51 -9.15 20.32
CA GLU A 246 -0.62 -9.92 19.46
C GLU A 246 -1.35 -10.95 18.58
#